data_2ac787bac1ce67197436b00c6729fdfa
#
_entry.id   2ac787bac1ce67197436b00c6729fdfa
#
_cell.length_a   1.000
_cell.length_b   1.000
_cell.length_c   1.000
_cell.angle_alpha   90.00
_cell.angle_beta   90.00
_cell.angle_gamma   90.00
#
_symmetry.space_group_name_H-M   'P 1'
#
loop_
_entity.id
_entity.type
_entity.pdbx_description
1 polymer ?
#
loop_
_entity_poly.entity_id
_entity_poly.type
_entity_poly.pdbx_seq_one_letter_code
_entity_poly.pdbx_strand_id
1 'polypeptide(L)'
;FLPALHANLNLGYDVSHSIQHNLMTPDSPLTYKENKKTGLGQDERLRQLKRNLLLDFYLNYKQDFESIHSRLDAMAGYSWQRFYKDGGTRTTLMPDKEQWFVSSYTDHLQLISFFGRVNYTYKDTYLFTVTLRGDATSRFSKDNRWGAFPAVALGWKIINEPFMERATSFMSELKLRLGYGITGQQDISDSYFPYMPLFTIGYPTASYPFGDQYYYTIRPNGYDPNIKWEETTTWNAGIDFGFLNNRITGSLDYYYRETNDLISRIP
;
A
#
# COMPACT_ATOMS: atom_id res chain seq x y z
N PHE A 1 -9.30 23.58 27.85
CA PHE A 1 -9.59 22.81 26.64
C PHE A 1 -10.02 23.81 25.56
N LEU A 2 -9.46 23.65 24.34
CA LEU A 2 -9.82 24.43 23.15
C LEU A 2 -10.96 23.70 22.45
N PRO A 3 -12.19 24.27 22.38
CA PRO A 3 -13.33 23.57 21.77
C PRO A 3 -13.12 23.23 20.28
N ALA A 4 -12.24 23.96 19.61
CA ALA A 4 -11.90 23.74 18.21
C ALA A 4 -10.86 22.61 17.98
N LEU A 5 -10.23 22.09 19.03
CA LEU A 5 -9.16 21.08 18.93
C LEU A 5 -9.65 19.72 19.42
N HIS A 6 -9.55 18.73 18.57
CA HIS A 6 -9.89 17.34 18.86
C HIS A 6 -8.66 16.45 18.72
N ALA A 7 -8.45 15.59 19.69
CA ALA A 7 -7.43 14.54 19.65
C ALA A 7 -8.09 13.20 19.38
N ASN A 8 -7.55 12.43 18.44
CA ASN A 8 -8.05 11.12 18.04
C ASN A 8 -6.94 10.08 18.19
N LEU A 9 -7.27 8.97 18.81
CA LEU A 9 -6.41 7.81 18.96
C LEU A 9 -7.15 6.58 18.48
N ASN A 10 -6.60 5.92 17.45
CA ASN A 10 -7.10 4.65 16.95
C ASN A 10 -6.05 3.56 17.23
N LEU A 11 -6.49 2.49 17.84
CA LEU A 11 -5.68 1.31 18.08
C LEU A 11 -6.35 0.12 17.39
N GLY A 12 -5.58 -0.59 16.57
CA GLY A 12 -6.04 -1.77 15.85
C GLY A 12 -5.19 -2.99 16.16
N TYR A 13 -5.84 -4.12 16.40
CA TYR A 13 -5.21 -5.42 16.47
C TYR A 13 -6.02 -6.43 15.69
N ASP A 14 -5.41 -7.03 14.69
CA ASP A 14 -5.98 -8.09 13.87
C ASP A 14 -5.11 -9.33 13.95
N VAL A 15 -5.74 -10.49 14.15
CA VAL A 15 -5.06 -11.77 14.16
C VAL A 15 -5.82 -12.77 13.30
N SER A 16 -5.09 -13.45 12.43
CA SER A 16 -5.61 -14.54 11.62
C SER A 16 -4.70 -15.75 11.73
N HIS A 17 -5.30 -16.88 12.04
CA HIS A 17 -4.63 -18.18 12.07
C HIS A 17 -5.31 -19.10 11.08
N SER A 18 -4.57 -19.63 10.12
CA SER A 18 -5.05 -20.59 9.14
C SER A 18 -4.23 -21.86 9.16
N ILE A 19 -4.92 -22.98 9.03
CA ILE A 19 -4.34 -24.30 8.80
C ILE A 19 -5.02 -24.85 7.55
N GLN A 20 -4.21 -25.20 6.56
CA GLN A 20 -4.68 -25.85 5.35
C GLN A 20 -4.07 -27.25 5.30
N HIS A 21 -4.89 -28.21 4.96
CA HIS A 21 -4.52 -29.60 4.80
C HIS A 21 -4.87 -30.06 3.39
N ASN A 22 -3.86 -30.39 2.62
CA ASN A 22 -3.98 -30.91 1.25
C ASN A 22 -3.54 -32.37 1.26
N LEU A 23 -4.48 -33.28 1.02
CA LEU A 23 -4.21 -34.69 0.95
C LEU A 23 -4.39 -35.19 -0.49
N MET A 24 -3.33 -35.74 -1.06
CA MET A 24 -3.40 -36.50 -2.30
C MET A 24 -3.07 -37.95 -2.00
N THR A 25 -4.00 -38.83 -2.28
CA THR A 25 -3.78 -40.28 -2.14
C THR A 25 -2.94 -40.80 -3.31
N PRO A 26 -2.23 -41.94 -3.14
CA PRO A 26 -1.45 -42.53 -4.24
C PRO A 26 -2.27 -42.89 -5.49
N ASP A 27 -3.56 -43.09 -5.33
CA ASP A 27 -4.50 -43.42 -6.42
C ASP A 27 -5.03 -42.18 -7.15
N SER A 28 -4.73 -40.99 -6.65
CA SER A 28 -5.18 -39.74 -7.26
C SER A 28 -4.60 -39.59 -8.69
N PRO A 29 -5.39 -39.21 -9.69
CA PRO A 29 -4.89 -38.93 -11.02
C PRO A 29 -3.95 -37.72 -11.08
N LEU A 30 -3.93 -36.89 -10.04
CA LEU A 30 -3.01 -35.74 -9.91
C LEU A 30 -1.61 -36.14 -9.43
N THR A 31 -1.44 -37.36 -8.88
CA THR A 31 -0.12 -37.86 -8.54
C THR A 31 0.64 -38.23 -9.80
N TYR A 32 1.75 -37.54 -10.06
CA TYR A 32 2.57 -37.83 -11.22
C TYR A 32 3.22 -39.20 -11.09
N LYS A 33 3.17 -39.98 -12.17
CA LYS A 33 3.76 -41.32 -12.23
C LYS A 33 4.97 -41.29 -13.14
N GLU A 34 6.12 -41.13 -12.58
CA GLU A 34 7.35 -41.31 -13.30
C GLU A 34 7.65 -42.79 -13.45
N ASN A 35 8.07 -43.19 -14.64
CA ASN A 35 8.43 -44.57 -14.97
C ASN A 35 7.33 -45.62 -14.76
N LYS A 36 6.07 -45.28 -14.92
CA LYS A 36 4.91 -46.17 -14.78
C LYS A 36 4.73 -46.81 -13.38
N LYS A 37 5.45 -46.36 -12.39
CA LYS A 37 5.20 -46.74 -11.00
C LYS A 37 4.00 -46.00 -10.43
N THR A 38 3.38 -46.55 -9.42
CA THR A 38 2.34 -45.88 -8.67
C THR A 38 2.87 -44.56 -8.14
N GLY A 39 2.13 -43.47 -8.37
CA GLY A 39 2.48 -42.18 -7.81
C GLY A 39 2.53 -42.23 -6.29
N LEU A 40 3.39 -41.45 -5.70
CA LEU A 40 3.43 -41.28 -4.26
C LEU A 40 2.32 -40.30 -3.87
N GLY A 41 1.49 -40.67 -2.93
CA GLY A 41 0.56 -39.73 -2.30
C GLY A 41 1.29 -38.70 -1.47
N GLN A 42 0.64 -37.59 -1.19
CA GLN A 42 1.22 -36.47 -0.48
C GLN A 42 0.26 -35.94 0.57
N ASP A 43 0.74 -35.79 1.79
CA ASP A 43 0.08 -35.07 2.89
C ASP A 43 0.83 -33.76 3.12
N GLU A 44 0.22 -32.66 2.71
CA GLU A 44 0.77 -31.33 2.86
C GLU A 44 -0.03 -30.54 3.89
N ARG A 45 0.65 -29.98 4.86
CA ARG A 45 0.07 -29.13 5.90
C ARG A 45 0.72 -27.76 5.86
N LEU A 46 -0.08 -26.75 5.59
CA LEU A 46 0.31 -25.35 5.64
C LEU A 46 -0.27 -24.73 6.90
N ARG A 47 0.58 -24.00 7.60
CA ARG A 47 0.17 -23.21 8.76
C ARG A 47 0.59 -21.78 8.53
N GLN A 48 -0.29 -20.83 8.84
CA GLN A 48 0.00 -19.42 8.75
C GLN A 48 -0.63 -18.67 9.93
N LEU A 49 0.15 -17.81 10.56
CA LEU A 49 -0.28 -16.86 11.57
C LEU A 49 0.03 -15.44 11.08
N LYS A 50 -0.99 -14.60 11.02
CA LYS A 50 -0.84 -13.16 10.74
C LYS A 50 -1.24 -12.37 11.96
N ARG A 51 -0.49 -11.33 12.29
CA ARG A 51 -0.79 -10.38 13.37
C ARG A 51 -0.49 -8.98 12.86
N ASN A 52 -1.50 -8.13 12.85
CA ASN A 52 -1.39 -6.76 12.40
C ASN A 52 -1.67 -5.83 13.58
N LEU A 53 -0.83 -4.85 13.76
CA LEU A 53 -0.96 -3.80 14.77
C LEU A 53 -1.07 -2.46 14.07
N LEU A 54 -1.97 -1.62 14.56
CA LEU A 54 -2.18 -0.25 14.08
C LEU A 54 -2.22 0.69 15.27
N LEU A 55 -1.54 1.80 15.17
CA LEU A 55 -1.67 2.96 16.03
C LEU A 55 -1.72 4.20 15.15
N ASP A 56 -2.84 4.92 15.21
CA ASP A 56 -2.97 6.25 14.61
C ASP A 56 -3.28 7.25 15.71
N PHE A 57 -2.50 8.32 15.77
CA PHE A 57 -2.76 9.46 16.63
C PHE A 57 -2.74 10.73 15.80
N TYR A 58 -3.83 11.51 15.87
CA TYR A 58 -3.87 12.79 15.17
C TYR A 58 -4.69 13.83 15.92
N LEU A 59 -4.27 15.07 15.73
CA LEU A 59 -4.96 16.25 16.19
C LEU A 59 -5.69 16.86 15.01
N ASN A 60 -6.92 17.30 15.25
CA ASN A 60 -7.73 18.03 14.30
C ASN A 60 -8.18 19.33 14.93
N TYR A 61 -7.90 20.44 14.26
CA TYR A 61 -8.32 21.79 14.64
C TYR A 61 -9.28 22.34 13.60
N LYS A 62 -10.51 22.69 14.04
CA LYS A 62 -11.54 23.29 13.17
C LYS A 62 -12.00 24.59 13.76
N GLN A 63 -11.92 25.64 12.95
CA GLN A 63 -12.33 26.98 13.37
C GLN A 63 -12.97 27.74 12.23
N ASP A 64 -14.13 28.32 12.51
CA ASP A 64 -14.79 29.30 11.67
C ASP A 64 -14.45 30.69 12.16
N PHE A 65 -13.98 31.55 11.25
CA PHE A 65 -13.64 32.94 11.48
C PHE A 65 -14.67 33.82 10.78
N GLU A 66 -15.80 34.07 11.45
CA GLU A 66 -16.92 34.81 10.86
C GLU A 66 -16.52 36.22 10.40
N SER A 67 -15.66 36.91 11.17
CA SER A 67 -15.20 38.26 10.87
C SER A 67 -14.49 38.42 9.51
N ILE A 68 -13.88 37.36 9.04
CA ILE A 68 -13.14 37.34 7.77
C ILE A 68 -13.74 36.33 6.76
N HIS A 69 -14.93 35.81 7.06
CA HIS A 69 -15.62 34.79 6.23
C HIS A 69 -14.75 33.63 5.84
N SER A 70 -14.00 33.10 6.81
CA SER A 70 -13.02 32.04 6.57
C SER A 70 -13.28 30.83 7.45
N ARG A 71 -12.99 29.66 6.91
CA ARG A 71 -12.98 28.39 7.66
C ARG A 71 -11.63 27.71 7.51
N LEU A 72 -11.08 27.28 8.62
CA LEU A 72 -9.84 26.52 8.71
C LEU A 72 -10.14 25.13 9.30
N ASP A 73 -9.69 24.08 8.61
CA ASP A 73 -9.65 22.70 9.12
C ASP A 73 -8.21 22.20 8.93
N ALA A 74 -7.47 22.05 10.03
CA ALA A 74 -6.09 21.60 10.01
C ALA A 74 -5.94 20.31 10.80
N MET A 75 -5.22 19.37 10.25
CA MET A 75 -4.94 18.07 10.86
C MET A 75 -3.46 17.77 10.79
N ALA A 76 -2.91 17.23 11.88
CA ALA A 76 -1.55 16.67 11.89
C ALA A 76 -1.52 15.41 12.74
N GLY A 77 -0.76 14.41 12.31
CA GLY A 77 -0.75 13.13 12.99
C GLY A 77 0.41 12.23 12.65
N TYR A 78 0.40 11.12 13.34
CA TYR A 78 1.36 10.03 13.27
C TYR A 78 0.60 8.72 13.11
N SER A 79 1.11 7.83 12.25
CA SER A 79 0.63 6.47 12.10
C SER A 79 1.79 5.49 12.21
N TRP A 80 1.55 4.39 12.91
CA TRP A 80 2.47 3.27 12.99
C TRP A 80 1.70 1.99 12.71
N GLN A 81 2.23 1.17 11.79
CA GLN A 81 1.67 -0.12 11.45
C GLN A 81 2.75 -1.19 11.45
N ARG A 82 2.39 -2.36 11.97
CA ARG A 82 3.24 -3.54 11.94
C ARG A 82 2.46 -4.72 11.43
N PHE A 83 2.98 -5.33 10.38
CA PHE A 83 2.48 -6.57 9.81
C PHE A 83 3.47 -7.68 10.14
N TYR A 84 2.96 -8.72 10.78
CA TYR A 84 3.72 -9.91 11.12
C TYR A 84 3.05 -11.11 10.45
N LYS A 85 3.83 -11.91 9.75
CA LYS A 85 3.39 -13.14 9.11
C LYS A 85 4.39 -14.23 9.42
N ASP A 86 3.92 -15.29 10.04
CA ASP A 86 4.69 -16.49 10.38
C ASP A 86 3.98 -17.70 9.80
N GLY A 87 4.73 -18.64 9.26
CA GLY A 87 4.12 -19.81 8.69
C GLY A 87 5.13 -20.85 8.22
N GLY A 88 4.57 -21.89 7.64
CA GLY A 88 5.38 -22.94 7.05
C GLY A 88 4.54 -24.03 6.41
N THR A 89 5.20 -24.80 5.58
CA THR A 89 4.66 -25.97 4.90
C THR A 89 5.42 -27.20 5.35
N ARG A 90 4.68 -28.24 5.69
CA ARG A 90 5.22 -29.57 5.92
C ARG A 90 4.58 -30.54 4.95
N THR A 91 5.38 -31.17 4.13
CA THR A 91 4.96 -32.18 3.18
C THR A 91 5.52 -33.52 3.55
N THR A 92 4.67 -34.54 3.61
CA THR A 92 5.02 -35.93 3.88
C THR A 92 4.60 -36.80 2.70
N LEU A 93 5.47 -37.68 2.25
CA LEU A 93 5.13 -38.64 1.20
C LEU A 93 4.40 -39.85 1.78
N MET A 94 3.49 -40.42 1.01
CA MET A 94 2.74 -41.63 1.31
C MET A 94 3.26 -42.79 0.44
N PRO A 95 3.28 -44.06 0.90
CA PRO A 95 2.68 -44.57 2.12
C PRO A 95 3.58 -44.45 3.36
N ASP A 96 4.89 -44.27 3.18
CA ASP A 96 5.88 -44.42 4.25
C ASP A 96 5.92 -43.27 5.25
N LYS A 97 5.12 -42.22 4.99
CA LYS A 97 5.06 -40.97 5.78
C LYS A 97 6.42 -40.32 5.98
N GLU A 98 7.33 -40.53 5.02
CA GLU A 98 8.63 -39.88 5.02
C GLU A 98 8.49 -38.37 4.84
N GLN A 99 9.16 -37.58 5.66
CA GLN A 99 9.17 -36.14 5.54
C GLN A 99 10.02 -35.73 4.33
N TRP A 100 9.35 -35.24 3.31
CA TRP A 100 9.99 -34.83 2.06
C TRP A 100 10.44 -33.38 2.07
N PHE A 101 9.59 -32.50 2.61
CA PHE A 101 9.84 -31.06 2.56
C PHE A 101 9.31 -30.36 3.81
N VAL A 102 10.13 -29.46 4.36
CA VAL A 102 9.71 -28.54 5.41
C VAL A 102 10.24 -27.16 5.07
N SER A 103 9.37 -26.20 5.03
CA SER A 103 9.73 -24.79 4.94
C SER A 103 9.09 -24.00 6.08
N SER A 104 9.77 -22.97 6.52
CA SER A 104 9.24 -21.99 7.45
C SER A 104 9.66 -20.60 7.02
N TYR A 105 8.83 -19.63 7.30
CA TYR A 105 9.12 -18.23 7.04
C TYR A 105 8.57 -17.36 8.15
N THR A 106 9.24 -16.26 8.39
CA THR A 106 8.77 -15.21 9.30
C THR A 106 9.05 -13.87 8.65
N ASP A 107 8.01 -13.13 8.36
CA ASP A 107 8.07 -11.85 7.69
C ASP A 107 7.60 -10.73 8.60
N HIS A 108 8.30 -9.61 8.55
CA HIS A 108 7.97 -8.41 9.29
C HIS A 108 7.96 -7.21 8.35
N LEU A 109 6.86 -6.47 8.34
CA LEU A 109 6.78 -5.18 7.68
C LEU A 109 6.38 -4.13 8.70
N GLN A 110 7.11 -3.02 8.72
CA GLN A 110 6.77 -1.86 9.54
C GLN A 110 6.62 -0.62 8.64
N LEU A 111 5.58 0.14 8.93
CA LEU A 111 5.28 1.41 8.30
C LEU A 111 5.20 2.49 9.38
N ILE A 112 5.80 3.62 9.11
CA ILE A 112 5.71 4.82 9.95
C ILE A 112 5.34 5.98 9.05
N SER A 113 4.38 6.79 9.48
CA SER A 113 3.91 7.93 8.72
C SER A 113 3.76 9.15 9.60
N PHE A 114 4.19 10.30 9.12
CA PHE A 114 3.83 11.60 9.62
C PHE A 114 3.00 12.31 8.55
N PHE A 115 1.90 12.89 8.94
CA PHE A 115 1.04 13.55 7.98
C PHE A 115 0.44 14.84 8.53
N GLY A 116 0.20 15.77 7.62
CA GLY A 116 -0.51 16.99 7.89
C GLY A 116 -1.39 17.38 6.72
N ARG A 117 -2.54 17.98 7.02
CA ARG A 117 -3.45 18.54 6.02
C ARG A 117 -4.02 19.85 6.55
N VAL A 118 -4.11 20.82 5.66
CA VAL A 118 -4.78 22.09 5.91
C VAL A 118 -5.80 22.30 4.80
N ASN A 119 -7.06 22.46 5.19
CA ASN A 119 -8.14 22.92 4.32
C ASN A 119 -8.51 24.33 4.74
N TYR A 120 -8.48 25.25 3.80
CA TYR A 120 -8.85 26.64 4.02
C TYR A 120 -9.92 27.05 3.01
N THR A 121 -11.00 27.61 3.51
CA THR A 121 -12.10 28.12 2.69
C THR A 121 -12.29 29.59 2.98
N TYR A 122 -12.29 30.42 1.94
CA TYR A 122 -12.52 31.85 2.04
C TYR A 122 -13.79 32.24 1.28
N LYS A 123 -14.70 32.92 1.96
CA LYS A 123 -16.01 33.39 1.45
C LYS A 123 -16.84 32.28 0.78
N ASP A 124 -16.69 31.02 1.21
CA ASP A 124 -17.27 29.85 0.54
C ASP A 124 -17.01 29.77 -0.97
N THR A 125 -16.13 30.61 -1.50
CA THR A 125 -15.80 30.74 -2.92
C THR A 125 -14.46 30.14 -3.26
N TYR A 126 -13.43 30.40 -2.45
CA TYR A 126 -12.07 29.92 -2.68
C TYR A 126 -11.75 28.81 -1.69
N LEU A 127 -11.38 27.66 -2.23
CA LEU A 127 -11.01 26.49 -1.46
C LEU A 127 -9.55 26.15 -1.71
N PHE A 128 -8.81 25.94 -0.67
CA PHE A 128 -7.40 25.59 -0.72
C PHE A 128 -7.13 24.41 0.19
N THR A 129 -6.48 23.38 -0.33
CA THR A 129 -6.05 22.20 0.43
C THR A 129 -4.57 21.96 0.20
N VAL A 130 -3.83 21.81 1.29
CA VAL A 130 -2.44 21.31 1.27
C VAL A 130 -2.37 20.07 2.12
N THR A 131 -1.72 19.04 1.62
CA THR A 131 -1.40 17.82 2.34
C THR A 131 0.08 17.53 2.20
N LEU A 132 0.71 17.18 3.29
CA LEU A 132 2.08 16.65 3.30
C LEU A 132 2.07 15.34 4.08
N ARG A 133 2.63 14.29 3.47
CA ARG A 133 2.79 13.00 4.10
C ARG A 133 4.21 12.50 3.90
N GLY A 134 4.85 12.12 4.98
CA GLY A 134 6.13 11.42 4.98
C GLY A 134 5.92 10.00 5.47
N ASP A 135 6.26 9.02 4.65
CA ASP A 135 6.10 7.60 4.95
C ASP A 135 7.46 6.90 4.95
N ALA A 136 7.68 6.03 5.94
CA ALA A 136 8.82 5.15 5.97
C ALA A 136 8.38 3.69 5.98
N THR A 137 9.08 2.86 5.24
CA THR A 137 8.83 1.41 5.15
C THR A 137 10.09 0.61 5.46
N SER A 138 9.94 -0.53 6.12
CA SER A 138 11.04 -1.47 6.33
C SER A 138 11.37 -2.31 5.08
N ARG A 139 10.61 -2.16 3.99
CA ARG A 139 10.90 -2.84 2.71
C ARG A 139 12.14 -2.32 2.00
N PHE A 140 12.56 -1.08 2.31
CA PHE A 140 13.69 -0.44 1.67
C PHE A 140 14.88 -0.30 2.61
N SER A 141 16.06 -0.14 2.03
CA SER A 141 17.29 0.11 2.77
C SER A 141 17.19 1.37 3.63
N LYS A 142 18.08 1.52 4.59
CA LYS A 142 18.05 2.65 5.53
C LYS A 142 18.02 4.01 4.83
N ASP A 143 18.74 4.14 3.72
CA ASP A 143 18.91 5.40 2.99
C ASP A 143 17.71 5.73 2.08
N ASN A 144 16.94 4.71 1.64
CA ASN A 144 15.82 4.86 0.71
C ASN A 144 14.44 4.65 1.38
N ARG A 145 14.42 4.51 2.69
CA ARG A 145 13.24 4.12 3.47
C ARG A 145 12.13 5.16 3.47
N TRP A 146 12.50 6.44 3.47
CA TRP A 146 11.57 7.56 3.57
C TRP A 146 11.16 8.07 2.20
N GLY A 147 9.84 8.27 2.01
CA GLY A 147 9.23 8.99 0.90
C GLY A 147 8.46 10.21 1.40
N ALA A 148 8.42 11.27 0.60
CA ALA A 148 7.67 12.48 0.90
C ALA A 148 6.62 12.73 -0.20
N PHE A 149 5.37 12.84 0.18
CA PHE A 149 4.22 12.87 -0.72
C PHE A 149 3.40 14.14 -0.49
N PRO A 150 3.79 15.26 -1.09
CA PRO A 150 3.03 16.50 -1.06
C PRO A 150 1.84 16.44 -2.01
N ALA A 151 0.76 17.13 -1.64
CA ALA A 151 -0.37 17.40 -2.54
C ALA A 151 -0.98 18.77 -2.25
N VAL A 152 -1.40 19.43 -3.32
CA VAL A 152 -2.07 20.73 -3.28
C VAL A 152 -3.31 20.68 -4.16
N ALA A 153 -4.43 21.21 -3.66
CA ALA A 153 -5.64 21.36 -4.44
C ALA A 153 -6.21 22.77 -4.27
N LEU A 154 -6.69 23.31 -5.37
CA LEU A 154 -7.37 24.61 -5.45
C LEU A 154 -8.77 24.39 -6.01
N GLY A 155 -9.76 25.03 -5.41
CA GLY A 155 -11.11 25.07 -5.90
C GLY A 155 -11.62 26.50 -5.93
N TRP A 156 -12.21 26.90 -7.05
CA TRP A 156 -12.82 28.21 -7.20
C TRP A 156 -14.28 28.05 -7.64
N LYS A 157 -15.19 28.39 -6.74
CA LYS A 157 -16.63 28.42 -7.05
C LYS A 157 -16.95 29.72 -7.79
N ILE A 158 -16.78 29.72 -9.09
CA ILE A 158 -16.97 30.89 -9.95
C ILE A 158 -18.39 31.42 -9.86
N ILE A 159 -19.37 30.53 -9.65
CA ILE A 159 -20.78 30.90 -9.52
C ILE A 159 -21.05 31.90 -8.37
N ASN A 160 -20.20 31.89 -7.33
CA ASN A 160 -20.33 32.78 -6.18
C ASN A 160 -19.74 34.19 -6.42
N GLU A 161 -19.13 34.42 -7.58
CA GLU A 161 -18.53 35.70 -7.90
C GLU A 161 -19.58 36.74 -8.32
N PRO A 162 -19.40 38.02 -7.97
CA PRO A 162 -20.35 39.06 -8.30
C PRO A 162 -20.62 39.19 -9.82
N PHE A 163 -19.61 38.93 -10.67
CA PHE A 163 -19.79 39.00 -12.12
C PHE A 163 -20.68 37.89 -12.68
N MET A 164 -20.94 36.82 -11.90
CA MET A 164 -21.79 35.67 -12.28
C MET A 164 -23.28 35.89 -11.87
N GLU A 165 -23.62 36.94 -11.15
CA GLU A 165 -24.94 37.16 -10.59
C GLU A 165 -26.06 37.02 -11.63
N ARG A 166 -25.85 37.50 -12.87
CA ARG A 166 -26.83 37.34 -13.96
C ARG A 166 -26.97 35.89 -14.44
N ALA A 167 -25.92 35.09 -14.31
CA ALA A 167 -25.91 33.69 -14.76
C ALA A 167 -26.60 32.77 -13.76
N THR A 168 -26.74 33.17 -12.49
CA THR A 168 -27.40 32.35 -11.46
C THR A 168 -28.85 32.02 -11.75
N SER A 169 -29.50 32.77 -12.66
CA SER A 169 -30.87 32.50 -13.11
C SER A 169 -31.01 31.15 -13.84
N PHE A 170 -29.97 30.67 -14.51
CA PHE A 170 -30.00 29.42 -15.26
C PHE A 170 -28.88 28.47 -14.85
N MET A 171 -27.74 28.96 -14.31
CA MET A 171 -26.59 28.20 -13.86
C MET A 171 -26.58 28.12 -12.34
N SER A 172 -26.58 26.92 -11.79
CA SER A 172 -26.63 26.65 -10.36
C SER A 172 -25.26 26.34 -9.76
N GLU A 173 -24.37 25.87 -10.57
CA GLU A 173 -22.98 25.53 -10.17
C GLU A 173 -22.01 25.80 -11.31
N LEU A 174 -20.91 26.44 -10.98
CA LEU A 174 -19.71 26.53 -11.82
C LEU A 174 -18.51 26.59 -10.90
N LYS A 175 -17.70 25.53 -10.92
CA LYS A 175 -16.51 25.39 -10.07
C LYS A 175 -15.34 24.90 -10.88
N LEU A 176 -14.23 25.61 -10.78
CA LEU A 176 -12.93 25.16 -11.29
C LEU A 176 -12.18 24.44 -10.18
N ARG A 177 -11.55 23.33 -10.54
CA ARG A 177 -10.67 22.54 -9.67
C ARG A 177 -9.30 22.36 -10.31
N LEU A 178 -8.24 22.59 -9.54
CA LEU A 178 -6.87 22.31 -9.91
C LEU A 178 -6.23 21.48 -8.82
N GLY A 179 -5.47 20.48 -9.19
CA GLY A 179 -4.80 19.58 -8.26
C GLY A 179 -3.42 19.17 -8.74
N TYR A 180 -2.52 19.07 -7.80
CA TYR A 180 -1.19 18.49 -7.96
C TYR A 180 -0.90 17.58 -6.78
N GLY A 181 -0.30 16.42 -7.01
CA GLY A 181 0.10 15.55 -5.92
C GLY A 181 1.07 14.47 -6.38
N ILE A 182 1.89 14.05 -5.42
CA ILE A 182 2.79 12.90 -5.56
C ILE A 182 2.26 11.80 -4.65
N THR A 183 2.17 10.58 -5.19
CA THR A 183 1.81 9.37 -4.43
C THR A 183 2.93 8.35 -4.54
N GLY A 184 3.20 7.65 -3.43
CA GLY A 184 4.21 6.60 -3.37
C GLY A 184 3.60 5.21 -3.37
N GLN A 185 4.26 4.27 -4.06
CA GLN A 185 3.95 2.85 -4.02
C GLN A 185 5.16 2.08 -3.49
N GLN A 186 4.91 1.17 -2.54
CA GLN A 186 5.94 0.32 -1.93
C GLN A 186 5.66 -1.18 -2.09
N ASP A 187 4.43 -1.56 -2.45
CA ASP A 187 4.02 -2.97 -2.53
C ASP A 187 4.27 -3.53 -3.93
N ILE A 188 5.52 -3.86 -4.18
CA ILE A 188 6.10 -4.09 -5.49
C ILE A 188 6.57 -5.51 -5.73
N SER A 189 6.62 -6.34 -4.68
CA SER A 189 7.06 -7.73 -4.81
C SER A 189 6.55 -8.60 -3.67
N ASP A 190 6.61 -9.91 -3.87
CA ASP A 190 6.32 -10.91 -2.84
C ASP A 190 7.37 -10.93 -1.71
N SER A 191 8.52 -10.25 -1.90
CA SER A 191 9.57 -10.16 -0.89
C SER A 191 9.34 -8.96 0.04
N TYR A 192 9.48 -9.20 1.34
CA TYR A 192 9.47 -8.14 2.35
C TYR A 192 10.81 -7.40 2.46
N PHE A 193 11.88 -7.95 1.87
CA PHE A 193 13.23 -7.39 1.95
C PHE A 193 13.94 -7.44 0.59
N PRO A 194 13.41 -6.78 -0.45
CA PRO A 194 13.96 -6.85 -1.81
C PRO A 194 15.37 -6.23 -1.94
N TYR A 195 15.79 -5.44 -0.96
CA TYR A 195 17.12 -4.81 -0.91
C TYR A 195 18.21 -5.67 -0.28
N MET A 196 17.81 -6.82 0.32
CA MET A 196 18.78 -7.69 1.02
C MET A 196 19.31 -8.78 0.10
N PRO A 197 20.62 -9.04 0.11
CA PRO A 197 21.18 -10.20 -0.58
C PRO A 197 20.72 -11.49 0.12
N LEU A 198 19.91 -12.26 -0.58
CA LEU A 198 19.45 -13.57 -0.14
C LEU A 198 20.04 -14.65 -1.02
N PHE A 199 20.19 -15.84 -0.46
CA PHE A 199 20.71 -17.00 -1.16
C PHE A 199 19.74 -18.15 -1.10
N THR A 200 19.58 -18.84 -2.22
CA THR A 200 18.82 -20.09 -2.30
C THR A 200 19.80 -21.25 -2.24
N ILE A 201 19.60 -22.14 -1.28
CA ILE A 201 20.37 -23.40 -1.19
C ILE A 201 19.80 -24.36 -2.25
N GLY A 202 20.68 -24.95 -3.05
CA GLY A 202 20.33 -25.95 -4.05
C GLY A 202 19.70 -27.20 -3.42
N TYR A 203 18.95 -27.94 -4.23
CA TYR A 203 18.44 -29.25 -3.81
C TYR A 203 19.58 -30.24 -3.55
N PRO A 204 19.37 -31.30 -2.76
CA PRO A 204 20.37 -32.36 -2.54
C PRO A 204 20.94 -32.96 -3.83
N THR A 205 20.13 -32.95 -4.92
CA THR A 205 20.55 -33.41 -6.26
C THR A 205 21.44 -32.41 -6.99
N ALA A 206 21.52 -31.15 -6.52
CA ALA A 206 22.40 -30.10 -7.08
C ALA A 206 23.60 -29.84 -6.18
N SER A 207 24.27 -30.93 -5.74
CA SER A 207 25.47 -30.86 -4.94
C SER A 207 26.71 -31.05 -5.82
N TYR A 208 27.81 -30.40 -5.44
CA TYR A 208 29.09 -30.52 -6.10
C TYR A 208 29.96 -31.49 -5.32
N PRO A 209 30.49 -32.56 -5.95
CA PRO A 209 31.45 -33.48 -5.30
C PRO A 209 32.80 -32.80 -5.20
N PHE A 210 33.35 -32.69 -4.00
CA PHE A 210 34.70 -32.24 -3.75
C PHE A 210 35.43 -33.29 -2.91
N GLY A 211 36.29 -34.09 -3.55
CA GLY A 211 36.82 -35.29 -2.95
C GLY A 211 35.71 -36.31 -2.67
N ASP A 212 35.71 -36.84 -1.45
CA ASP A 212 34.70 -37.81 -1.01
C ASP A 212 33.45 -37.18 -0.37
N GLN A 213 33.31 -35.86 -0.46
CA GLN A 213 32.17 -35.12 0.14
C GLN A 213 31.39 -34.35 -0.89
N TYR A 214 30.05 -34.26 -0.65
CA TYR A 214 29.15 -33.49 -1.46
C TYR A 214 28.80 -32.18 -0.75
N TYR A 215 28.98 -31.05 -1.47
CA TYR A 215 28.66 -29.71 -1.00
C TYR A 215 27.46 -29.18 -1.74
N TYR A 216 26.49 -28.63 -1.00
CA TYR A 216 25.33 -27.96 -1.62
C TYR A 216 25.77 -26.69 -2.32
N THR A 217 25.26 -26.49 -3.51
CA THR A 217 25.43 -25.23 -4.22
C THR A 217 24.52 -24.18 -3.64
N ILE A 218 25.02 -22.96 -3.53
CA ILE A 218 24.28 -21.80 -3.08
C ILE A 218 24.20 -20.81 -4.25
N ARG A 219 23.00 -20.39 -4.60
CA ARG A 219 22.76 -19.41 -5.65
C ARG A 219 22.32 -18.09 -5.04
N PRO A 220 22.98 -16.97 -5.35
CA PRO A 220 22.47 -15.66 -4.95
C PRO A 220 21.17 -15.35 -5.68
N ASN A 221 20.21 -14.78 -4.97
CA ASN A 221 18.99 -14.23 -5.54
C ASN A 221 19.28 -12.82 -6.06
N GLY A 222 18.51 -12.38 -7.06
CA GLY A 222 18.55 -10.98 -7.48
C GLY A 222 18.07 -10.08 -6.33
N TYR A 223 18.80 -9.00 -6.10
CA TYR A 223 18.43 -7.96 -5.14
C TYR A 223 18.90 -6.61 -5.66
N ASP A 224 18.25 -5.56 -5.21
CA ASP A 224 18.65 -4.18 -5.50
C ASP A 224 18.76 -3.37 -4.20
N PRO A 225 19.97 -3.02 -3.76
CA PRO A 225 20.19 -2.24 -2.53
C PRO A 225 19.66 -0.81 -2.64
N ASN A 226 19.44 -0.31 -3.86
CA ASN A 226 19.00 1.06 -4.14
C ASN A 226 17.49 1.16 -4.37
N ILE A 227 16.77 0.06 -4.23
CA ILE A 227 15.31 0.05 -4.37
C ILE A 227 14.68 1.09 -3.44
N LYS A 228 13.78 1.89 -3.99
CA LYS A 228 13.11 3.00 -3.31
C LYS A 228 11.64 3.08 -3.69
N TRP A 229 10.94 4.08 -3.19
CA TRP A 229 9.55 4.33 -3.52
C TRP A 229 9.36 4.58 -5.02
N GLU A 230 8.38 3.90 -5.61
CA GLU A 230 7.85 4.26 -6.91
C GLU A 230 6.96 5.48 -6.72
N GLU A 231 7.21 6.56 -7.46
CA GLU A 231 6.53 7.83 -7.30
C GLU A 231 5.68 8.16 -8.52
N THR A 232 4.40 8.42 -8.30
CA THR A 232 3.49 8.89 -9.33
C THR A 232 3.11 10.34 -9.07
N THR A 233 3.53 11.22 -9.96
CA THR A 233 3.11 12.62 -9.99
C THR A 233 1.83 12.74 -10.81
N THR A 234 0.85 13.43 -10.28
CA THR A 234 -0.44 13.63 -10.93
C THR A 234 -0.79 15.12 -10.97
N TRP A 235 -1.15 15.61 -12.14
CA TRP A 235 -1.80 16.90 -12.35
C TRP A 235 -3.25 16.67 -12.72
N ASN A 236 -4.15 17.45 -12.14
CA ASN A 236 -5.58 17.37 -12.42
C ASN A 236 -6.14 18.78 -12.61
N ALA A 237 -7.01 18.94 -13.62
CA ALA A 237 -7.81 20.12 -13.81
C ALA A 237 -9.26 19.68 -14.12
N GLY A 238 -10.22 20.23 -13.42
CA GLY A 238 -11.62 19.86 -13.58
C GLY A 238 -12.56 21.05 -13.50
N ILE A 239 -13.70 20.94 -14.17
CA ILE A 239 -14.81 21.90 -14.12
C ILE A 239 -16.06 21.14 -13.72
N ASP A 240 -16.72 21.61 -12.65
CA ASP A 240 -18.05 21.16 -12.25
C ASP A 240 -19.07 22.21 -12.69
N PHE A 241 -20.18 21.77 -13.24
CA PHE A 241 -21.24 22.67 -13.68
C PHE A 241 -22.62 22.10 -13.35
N GLY A 242 -23.56 23.01 -13.10
CA GLY A 242 -24.96 22.71 -12.84
C GLY A 242 -25.87 23.73 -13.45
N PHE A 243 -27.01 23.30 -13.99
CA PHE A 243 -28.03 24.13 -14.60
C PHE A 243 -29.39 23.81 -14.05
N LEU A 244 -30.32 24.82 -14.15
CA LEU A 244 -31.74 24.69 -13.83
C LEU A 244 -32.00 24.16 -12.40
N ASN A 245 -31.40 24.80 -11.40
CA ASN A 245 -31.45 24.37 -10.00
C ASN A 245 -30.91 22.91 -9.82
N ASN A 246 -29.76 22.62 -10.41
CA ASN A 246 -29.09 21.33 -10.37
C ASN A 246 -29.89 20.14 -10.94
N ARG A 247 -30.85 20.42 -11.84
CA ARG A 247 -31.53 19.35 -12.59
C ARG A 247 -30.60 18.69 -13.62
N ILE A 248 -29.65 19.45 -14.14
CA ILE A 248 -28.59 18.97 -15.04
C ILE A 248 -27.29 19.31 -14.38
N THR A 249 -26.52 18.30 -14.03
CA THR A 249 -25.18 18.47 -13.44
C THR A 249 -24.17 17.62 -14.21
N GLY A 250 -22.94 18.07 -14.24
CA GLY A 250 -21.85 17.32 -14.86
C GLY A 250 -20.49 17.79 -14.38
N SER A 251 -19.50 16.98 -14.65
CA SER A 251 -18.08 17.31 -14.45
C SER A 251 -17.26 16.91 -15.65
N LEU A 252 -16.23 17.69 -15.93
CA LEU A 252 -15.22 17.39 -16.92
C LEU A 252 -13.87 17.46 -16.25
N ASP A 253 -13.11 16.35 -16.31
CA ASP A 253 -11.80 16.23 -15.69
C ASP A 253 -10.74 15.88 -16.74
N TYR A 254 -9.62 16.58 -16.66
CA TYR A 254 -8.40 16.28 -17.38
C TYR A 254 -7.30 15.95 -16.37
N TYR A 255 -6.58 14.87 -16.58
CA TYR A 255 -5.45 14.50 -15.73
C TYR A 255 -4.26 14.06 -16.57
N TYR A 256 -3.07 14.35 -16.04
CA TYR A 256 -1.80 13.85 -16.55
C TYR A 256 -1.05 13.16 -15.41
N ARG A 257 -0.54 11.95 -15.68
CA ARG A 257 0.23 11.18 -14.72
C ARG A 257 1.58 10.80 -15.29
N GLU A 258 2.58 10.87 -14.43
CA GLU A 258 3.93 10.40 -14.72
C GLU A 258 4.42 9.57 -13.53
N THR A 259 4.87 8.35 -13.81
CA THR A 259 5.39 7.44 -12.79
C THR A 259 6.89 7.29 -13.01
N ASN A 260 7.65 7.58 -11.96
CA ASN A 260 9.10 7.45 -11.91
C ASN A 260 9.50 6.32 -10.98
N ASP A 261 10.74 5.82 -11.18
CA ASP A 261 11.30 4.74 -10.36
C ASP A 261 10.42 3.48 -10.35
N LEU A 262 9.82 3.18 -11.49
CA LEU A 262 8.94 2.02 -11.65
C LEU A 262 9.70 0.74 -11.30
N ILE A 263 9.13 -0.03 -10.38
CA ILE A 263 9.74 -1.27 -9.93
C ILE A 263 9.14 -2.43 -10.69
N SER A 264 9.98 -3.10 -11.47
CA SER A 264 9.62 -4.26 -12.27
C SER A 264 10.51 -5.46 -11.94
N ARG A 265 9.93 -6.64 -11.95
CA ARG A 265 10.69 -7.88 -11.82
C ARG A 265 11.31 -8.22 -13.17
N ILE A 266 12.61 -8.33 -13.19
CA ILE A 266 13.34 -8.86 -14.37
C ILE A 266 13.32 -10.38 -14.27
N PRO A 267 12.83 -11.10 -15.28
CA PRO A 267 12.74 -12.56 -15.29
C PRO A 267 14.11 -13.27 -15.32
#